data_96e0c427884715165b5bc011ef741a59
#
_entry.id   96e0c427884715165b5bc011ef741a59
#
_cell.length_a   1.000
_cell.length_b   1.000
_cell.length_c   1.000
_cell.angle_alpha   90.00
_cell.angle_beta   90.00
_cell.angle_gamma   90.00
#
_symmetry.space_group_name_H-M   'P 1'
#
loop_
_entity.id
_entity.type
_entity.pdbx_description
1 polymer ?
#
loop_
_entity_poly.entity_id
_entity_poly.type
_entity_poly.pdbx_seq_one_letter_code
_entity_poly.pdbx_strand_id
1 'polypeptide(L)'
;LISQYARLHRAEKAKESLDKVLEKSLNPNLFTQCPPFQIDANFGTTAGIAEMLLQSHVYEQDAYTIQLLPSLPAGWKNGKFSGLKARGGFEVSVEWKDGVMVYAEIKSLLGNPFRVWYQGQYIETGNLEKGKTWKWNS
;
A
#
# COMPACT_ATOMS: atom_id res chain seq x y z
N LEU A 1 -0.15 3.85 -14.69
CA LEU A 1 -0.73 2.52 -15.00
C LEU A 1 -0.66 1.58 -13.80
N ILE A 2 0.50 1.46 -13.09
CA ILE A 2 0.64 0.61 -11.89
C ILE A 2 -0.41 0.98 -10.84
N SER A 3 -0.47 2.25 -10.42
CA SER A 3 -1.43 2.73 -9.42
C SER A 3 -2.88 2.52 -9.83
N GLN A 4 -3.20 2.64 -11.11
CA GLN A 4 -4.55 2.41 -11.63
C GLN A 4 -4.97 0.94 -11.46
N TYR A 5 -4.10 0.01 -11.85
CA TYR A 5 -4.36 -1.42 -11.66
C TYR A 5 -4.40 -1.80 -10.18
N ALA A 6 -3.53 -1.20 -9.35
CA ALA A 6 -3.54 -1.41 -7.91
C ALA A 6 -4.90 -1.00 -7.29
N ARG A 7 -5.44 0.16 -7.67
CA ARG A 7 -6.75 0.65 -7.19
C ARG A 7 -7.92 -0.19 -7.69
N LEU A 8 -7.78 -0.83 -8.84
CA LEU A 8 -8.75 -1.79 -9.37
C LEU A 8 -8.59 -3.20 -8.75
N HIS A 9 -7.71 -3.36 -7.77
CA HIS A 9 -7.36 -4.63 -7.14
C HIS A 9 -6.92 -5.71 -8.15
N ARG A 10 -6.27 -5.27 -9.24
CA ARG A 10 -5.72 -6.15 -10.28
C ARG A 10 -4.21 -6.35 -10.09
N ALA A 11 -3.85 -7.09 -9.05
CA ALA A 11 -2.47 -7.25 -8.58
C ALA A 11 -1.51 -7.72 -9.68
N GLU A 12 -1.88 -8.75 -10.45
CA GLU A 12 -1.00 -9.29 -11.50
C GLU A 12 -0.77 -8.30 -12.64
N LYS A 13 -1.78 -7.51 -13.02
CA LYS A 13 -1.61 -6.44 -14.02
C LYS A 13 -0.78 -5.27 -13.50
N ALA A 14 -0.91 -4.93 -12.23
CA ALA A 14 -0.06 -3.95 -11.59
C ALA A 14 1.40 -4.42 -11.58
N LYS A 15 1.63 -5.69 -11.21
CA LYS A 15 2.96 -6.32 -11.24
C LYS A 15 3.54 -6.37 -12.66
N GLU A 16 2.79 -6.82 -13.65
CA GLU A 16 3.22 -6.82 -15.06
C GLU A 16 3.67 -5.42 -15.52
N SER A 17 2.92 -4.40 -15.14
CA SER A 17 3.27 -3.01 -15.46
C SER A 17 4.55 -2.56 -14.74
N LEU A 18 4.73 -2.98 -13.48
CA LEU A 18 5.95 -2.72 -12.71
C LEU A 18 7.16 -3.43 -13.35
N ASP A 19 7.04 -4.72 -13.68
CA ASP A 19 8.11 -5.50 -14.31
C ASP A 19 8.56 -4.85 -15.63
N LYS A 20 7.62 -4.37 -16.45
CA LYS A 20 7.95 -3.64 -17.69
C LYS A 20 8.75 -2.36 -17.43
N VAL A 21 8.46 -1.64 -16.35
CA VAL A 21 9.24 -0.45 -15.98
C VAL A 21 10.63 -0.85 -15.54
N LEU A 22 10.76 -1.87 -14.70
CA LEU A 22 12.03 -2.35 -14.17
C LEU A 22 12.95 -2.91 -15.27
N GLU A 23 12.38 -3.64 -16.23
CA GLU A 23 13.15 -4.27 -17.31
C GLU A 23 13.52 -3.33 -18.45
N LYS A 24 12.61 -2.40 -18.81
CA LYS A 24 12.72 -1.63 -20.07
C LYS A 24 12.98 -0.16 -19.86
N SER A 25 12.70 0.38 -18.69
CA SER A 25 12.68 1.82 -18.47
C SER A 25 13.63 2.31 -17.39
N LEU A 26 14.40 1.42 -16.77
CA LEU A 26 15.38 1.80 -15.75
C LEU A 26 16.81 1.52 -16.19
N ASN A 27 17.68 2.47 -15.87
CA ASN A 27 19.13 2.30 -15.91
C ASN A 27 19.61 1.53 -14.65
N PRO A 28 20.86 1.01 -14.64
CA PRO A 28 21.44 0.40 -13.45
C PRO A 28 21.47 1.28 -12.19
N ASN A 29 21.43 2.61 -12.35
CA ASN A 29 21.30 3.57 -11.25
C ASN A 29 19.87 3.86 -10.83
N LEU A 30 18.89 3.10 -11.32
CA LEU A 30 17.46 3.22 -11.07
C LEU A 30 16.79 4.48 -11.64
N PHE A 31 17.48 5.30 -12.42
CA PHE A 31 16.84 6.40 -13.14
C PHE A 31 16.12 5.90 -14.39
N THR A 32 14.94 6.47 -14.67
CA THR A 32 14.18 6.12 -15.86
C THR A 32 14.88 6.57 -17.14
N GLN A 33 14.72 5.79 -18.20
CA GLN A 33 15.31 6.07 -19.54
C GLN A 33 14.38 6.90 -20.43
N CYS A 34 13.47 7.67 -19.89
CA CYS A 34 12.62 8.54 -20.68
C CYS A 34 13.43 9.77 -21.15
N PRO A 35 13.66 10.01 -22.44
CA PRO A 35 14.34 11.21 -22.89
C PRO A 35 13.37 12.40 -23.10
N PRO A 36 13.59 13.57 -22.43
CA PRO A 36 14.59 13.74 -21.38
C PRO A 36 14.21 13.01 -20.09
N PHE A 37 15.19 12.72 -19.24
CA PHE A 37 14.96 12.12 -17.92
C PHE A 37 13.89 12.89 -17.14
N GLN A 38 12.91 12.17 -16.60
CA GLN A 38 11.84 12.73 -15.79
C GLN A 38 11.77 12.01 -14.44
N ILE A 39 12.07 12.72 -13.37
CA ILE A 39 12.01 12.18 -12.00
C ILE A 39 10.58 11.71 -11.62
N ASP A 40 9.57 12.29 -12.26
CA ASP A 40 8.16 11.93 -12.05
C ASP A 40 7.89 10.45 -12.32
N ALA A 41 8.59 9.85 -13.29
CA ALA A 41 8.46 8.43 -13.58
C ALA A 41 8.98 7.55 -12.45
N ASN A 42 10.06 7.98 -11.77
CA ASN A 42 10.58 7.32 -10.57
C ASN A 42 9.61 7.43 -9.40
N PHE A 43 9.08 8.62 -9.14
CA PHE A 43 8.09 8.83 -8.09
C PHE A 43 6.79 8.07 -8.36
N GLY A 44 6.33 8.07 -9.61
CA GLY A 44 5.15 7.33 -10.03
C GLY A 44 5.29 5.82 -9.85
N THR A 45 6.46 5.25 -10.09
CA THR A 45 6.76 3.83 -9.87
C THR A 45 6.74 3.50 -8.37
N THR A 46 7.41 4.31 -7.54
CA THR A 46 7.43 4.13 -6.08
C THR A 46 6.03 4.27 -5.49
N ALA A 47 5.27 5.28 -5.91
CA ALA A 47 3.88 5.46 -5.49
C ALA A 47 3.00 4.27 -5.93
N GLY A 48 3.24 3.71 -7.12
CA GLY A 48 2.54 2.54 -7.61
C GLY A 48 2.77 1.32 -6.73
N ILE A 49 4.00 1.05 -6.32
CA ILE A 49 4.33 -0.04 -5.39
C ILE A 49 3.62 0.17 -4.05
N ALA A 50 3.66 1.39 -3.50
CA ALA A 50 2.98 1.70 -2.26
C ALA A 50 1.46 1.45 -2.36
N GLU A 51 0.82 1.83 -3.46
CA GLU A 51 -0.61 1.59 -3.72
C GLU A 51 -0.96 0.09 -3.85
N MET A 52 -0.03 -0.75 -4.28
CA MET A 52 -0.24 -2.21 -4.29
C MET A 52 -0.31 -2.79 -2.87
N LEU A 53 0.39 -2.18 -1.92
CA LEU A 53 0.54 -2.67 -0.55
C LEU A 53 -0.37 -1.99 0.46
N LEU A 54 -0.70 -0.72 0.23
CA LEU A 54 -1.49 0.11 1.15
C LEU A 54 -2.30 1.14 0.37
N GLN A 55 -3.60 1.19 0.61
CA GLN A 55 -4.47 2.24 0.08
C GLN A 55 -5.30 2.88 1.20
N SER A 56 -5.58 4.18 1.07
CA SER A 56 -6.37 4.94 2.05
C SER A 56 -7.19 6.06 1.40
N HIS A 57 -7.59 5.88 0.14
CA HIS A 57 -8.34 6.90 -0.60
C HIS A 57 -9.85 6.87 -0.38
N VAL A 58 -10.38 5.79 0.20
CA VAL A 58 -11.82 5.65 0.48
C VAL A 58 -12.15 6.34 1.80
N TYR A 59 -13.09 7.29 1.76
CA TYR A 59 -13.61 7.98 2.92
C TYR A 59 -15.13 7.78 2.99
N GLU A 60 -15.59 7.06 3.98
CA GLU A 60 -16.99 6.73 4.21
C GLU A 60 -17.30 6.69 5.69
N GLN A 61 -18.53 7.07 6.07
CA GLN A 61 -18.98 7.07 7.47
C GLN A 61 -18.03 7.85 8.40
N ASP A 62 -17.58 9.02 7.92
CA ASP A 62 -16.68 9.94 8.62
C ASP A 62 -15.32 9.35 9.00
N ALA A 63 -14.86 8.31 8.29
CA ALA A 63 -13.57 7.67 8.51
C ALA A 63 -12.87 7.31 7.20
N TYR A 64 -11.54 7.38 7.19
CA TYR A 64 -10.74 6.78 6.12
C TYR A 64 -10.66 5.26 6.30
N THR A 65 -10.79 4.55 5.19
CA THR A 65 -10.55 3.11 5.14
C THR A 65 -9.09 2.85 4.81
N ILE A 66 -8.40 2.16 5.69
CA ILE A 66 -7.02 1.69 5.49
C ILE A 66 -7.12 0.29 4.91
N GLN A 67 -6.79 0.16 3.63
CA GLN A 67 -6.82 -1.11 2.91
C GLN A 67 -5.44 -1.75 2.95
N LEU A 68 -5.34 -2.89 3.62
CA LEU A 68 -4.09 -3.63 3.79
C LEU A 68 -3.91 -4.66 2.68
N LEU A 69 -2.76 -4.63 2.01
CA LEU A 69 -2.39 -5.53 0.92
C LEU A 69 -3.47 -5.66 -0.18
N PRO A 70 -4.06 -4.53 -0.66
CA PRO A 70 -5.22 -4.60 -1.55
C PRO A 70 -4.90 -5.19 -2.92
N SER A 71 -3.64 -5.14 -3.34
CA SER A 71 -3.19 -5.59 -4.66
C SER A 71 -1.85 -6.34 -4.57
N LEU A 72 -1.76 -7.29 -3.63
CA LEU A 72 -0.56 -8.11 -3.44
C LEU A 72 -0.45 -9.17 -4.55
N PRO A 73 0.59 -9.15 -5.41
CA PRO A 73 0.77 -10.17 -6.43
C PRO A 73 1.06 -11.55 -5.83
N ALA A 74 0.62 -12.61 -6.49
CA ALA A 74 0.85 -13.99 -6.05
C ALA A 74 2.34 -14.34 -5.93
N GLY A 75 3.21 -13.73 -6.75
CA GLY A 75 4.66 -13.92 -6.69
C GLY A 75 5.34 -13.28 -5.48
N TRP A 76 4.68 -12.34 -4.79
CA TRP A 76 5.23 -11.70 -3.58
C TRP A 76 4.79 -12.47 -2.33
N LYS A 77 5.29 -13.69 -2.20
CA LYS A 77 4.87 -14.63 -1.15
C LYS A 77 5.16 -14.13 0.26
N ASN A 78 6.33 -13.55 0.46
CA ASN A 78 6.76 -13.07 1.78
C ASN A 78 7.27 -11.64 1.67
N GLY A 79 6.95 -10.82 2.65
CA GLY A 79 7.44 -9.46 2.69
C GLY A 79 6.93 -8.67 3.89
N LYS A 80 7.42 -7.45 4.00
CA LYS A 80 6.99 -6.49 5.00
C LYS A 80 7.23 -5.06 4.53
N PHE A 81 6.43 -4.16 5.03
CA PHE A 81 6.71 -2.73 5.00
C PHE A 81 6.47 -2.12 6.38
N SER A 82 7.10 -0.99 6.64
CA SER A 82 6.98 -0.29 7.91
C SER A 82 6.93 1.22 7.69
N GLY A 83 6.10 1.91 8.45
CA GLY A 83 6.05 3.37 8.50
C GLY A 83 5.40 4.04 7.29
N LEU A 84 4.64 3.33 6.45
CA LEU A 84 3.88 3.97 5.39
C LEU A 84 2.75 4.82 5.97
N LYS A 85 2.56 6.01 5.40
CA LYS A 85 1.52 6.94 5.84
C LYS A 85 0.19 6.65 5.12
N ALA A 86 -0.89 6.63 5.90
CA ALA A 86 -2.25 6.56 5.40
C ALA A 86 -3.01 7.83 5.75
N ARG A 87 -4.02 8.16 4.92
CA ARG A 87 -4.87 9.33 5.15
C ARG A 87 -5.60 9.23 6.48
N GLY A 88 -5.85 10.37 7.10
CA GLY A 88 -6.41 10.44 8.45
C GLY A 88 -5.35 10.49 9.54
N GLY A 89 -4.07 10.57 9.18
CA GLY A 89 -2.96 10.67 10.12
C GLY A 89 -2.60 9.34 10.76
N PHE A 90 -2.44 8.30 9.97
CA PHE A 90 -2.03 6.98 10.42
C PHE A 90 -0.66 6.59 9.84
N GLU A 91 0.08 5.81 10.61
CA GLU A 91 1.31 5.16 10.20
C GLU A 91 1.11 3.65 10.27
N VAL A 92 1.40 2.97 9.17
CA VAL A 92 1.03 1.56 8.96
C VAL A 92 2.26 0.70 8.71
N SER A 93 2.31 -0.45 9.37
CA SER A 93 3.31 -1.49 9.15
C SER A 93 2.61 -2.83 8.99
N VAL A 94 3.04 -3.64 8.03
CA VAL A 94 2.44 -4.95 7.73
C VAL A 94 3.53 -5.96 7.39
N GLU A 95 3.35 -7.19 7.83
CA GLU A 95 4.14 -8.36 7.42
C GLU A 95 3.21 -9.44 6.87
N TRP A 96 3.64 -10.10 5.81
CA TRP A 96 2.91 -11.22 5.23
C TRP A 96 3.85 -12.40 4.91
N LYS A 97 3.30 -13.61 4.99
CA LYS A 97 3.96 -14.87 4.65
C LYS A 97 3.03 -15.73 3.81
N ASP A 98 3.57 -16.37 2.79
CA ASP A 98 2.80 -17.18 1.84
C ASP A 98 1.56 -16.47 1.26
N GLY A 99 1.69 -15.15 1.01
CA GLY A 99 0.63 -14.33 0.46
C GLY A 99 -0.46 -13.92 1.48
N VAL A 100 -0.30 -14.25 2.76
CA VAL A 100 -1.27 -13.98 3.82
C VAL A 100 -0.65 -13.05 4.86
N MET A 101 -1.41 -12.03 5.27
CA MET A 101 -1.00 -11.12 6.35
C MET A 101 -0.85 -11.90 7.66
N VAL A 102 0.32 -11.77 8.30
CA VAL A 102 0.61 -12.39 9.60
C VAL A 102 0.71 -11.36 10.73
N TYR A 103 0.97 -10.11 10.40
CA TYR A 103 1.04 -9.01 11.35
C TYR A 103 0.63 -7.69 10.68
N ALA A 104 -0.11 -6.88 11.41
CA ALA A 104 -0.36 -5.48 11.04
C ALA A 104 -0.33 -4.58 12.27
N GLU A 105 0.16 -3.38 12.08
CA GLU A 105 0.21 -2.32 13.09
C GLU A 105 -0.23 -1.01 12.48
N ILE A 106 -1.15 -0.32 13.14
CA ILE A 106 -1.61 1.02 12.74
C ILE A 106 -1.49 1.94 13.95
N LYS A 107 -0.63 2.95 13.83
CA LYS A 107 -0.44 3.98 14.85
C LYS A 107 -1.22 5.23 14.47
N SER A 108 -2.01 5.74 15.39
CA SER A 108 -2.71 7.01 15.22
C SER A 108 -1.79 8.19 15.56
N LEU A 109 -1.66 9.11 14.62
CA LEU A 109 -0.89 10.36 14.81
C LEU A 109 -1.79 11.53 15.18
N LEU A 110 -3.08 11.48 14.84
CA LEU A 110 -4.02 12.60 14.99
C LEU A 110 -5.25 12.27 15.85
N GLY A 111 -5.54 11.02 16.13
CA GLY A 111 -6.71 10.61 16.92
C GLY A 111 -8.02 10.51 16.14
N ASN A 112 -7.95 10.28 14.84
CA ASN A 112 -9.11 10.19 13.98
C ASN A 112 -9.77 8.81 14.00
N PRO A 113 -11.06 8.73 13.63
CA PRO A 113 -11.73 7.46 13.32
C PRO A 113 -11.03 6.75 12.16
N PHE A 114 -11.06 5.42 12.19
CA PHE A 114 -10.46 4.59 11.15
C PHE A 114 -11.29 3.34 10.89
N ARG A 115 -11.13 2.79 9.71
CA ARG A 115 -11.66 1.49 9.30
C ARG A 115 -10.54 0.71 8.64
N VAL A 116 -10.45 -0.58 8.91
CA VAL A 116 -9.43 -1.46 8.34
C VAL A 116 -10.09 -2.50 7.45
N TRP A 117 -9.64 -2.58 6.21
CA TRP A 117 -10.11 -3.52 5.21
C TRP A 117 -8.99 -4.47 4.80
N TYR A 118 -9.29 -5.76 4.76
CA TYR A 118 -8.38 -6.80 4.31
C TYR A 118 -9.15 -7.95 3.66
N GLN A 119 -8.68 -8.39 2.49
CA GLN A 119 -9.26 -9.50 1.72
C GLN A 119 -10.80 -9.42 1.56
N GLY A 120 -11.30 -8.28 1.12
CA GLY A 120 -12.72 -8.13 0.80
C GLY A 120 -13.63 -7.82 1.97
N GLN A 121 -13.11 -7.66 3.19
CA GLN A 121 -13.93 -7.39 4.36
C GLN A 121 -13.29 -6.39 5.33
N TYR A 122 -14.15 -5.71 6.10
CA TYR A 122 -13.71 -4.87 7.20
C TYR A 122 -13.38 -5.73 8.40
N ILE A 123 -12.16 -5.59 8.93
CA ILE A 123 -11.67 -6.32 10.10
C ILE A 123 -11.61 -5.47 11.36
N GLU A 124 -11.72 -4.15 11.24
CA GLU A 124 -11.79 -3.21 12.35
C GLU A 124 -12.53 -1.93 11.94
N THR A 125 -13.24 -1.35 12.88
CA THR A 125 -13.88 -0.04 12.75
C THR A 125 -13.95 0.61 14.13
N GLY A 126 -13.51 1.85 14.26
CA GLY A 126 -13.57 2.55 15.52
C GLY A 126 -12.74 3.82 15.55
N ASN A 127 -12.51 4.30 16.76
CA ASN A 127 -11.64 5.43 17.05
C ASN A 127 -10.33 4.95 17.63
N LEU A 128 -9.24 5.53 17.17
CA LEU A 128 -7.91 5.25 17.70
C LEU A 128 -7.32 6.58 18.20
N GLU A 129 -7.21 6.72 19.51
CA GLU A 129 -6.69 7.93 20.15
C GLU A 129 -5.28 8.26 19.66
N LYS A 130 -4.97 9.54 19.65
CA LYS A 130 -3.63 10.03 19.27
C LYS A 130 -2.53 9.32 20.08
N GLY A 131 -1.54 8.80 19.37
CA GLY A 131 -0.40 8.10 19.94
C GLY A 131 -0.65 6.62 20.27
N LYS A 132 -1.91 6.16 20.19
CA LYS A 132 -2.24 4.75 20.36
C LYS A 132 -1.99 3.93 19.10
N THR A 133 -1.84 2.64 19.30
CA THR A 133 -1.53 1.68 18.22
C THR A 133 -2.53 0.53 18.28
N TRP A 134 -3.14 0.24 17.13
CA TRP A 134 -3.90 -0.98 16.89
C TRP A 134 -2.98 -2.05 16.32
N LYS A 135 -3.12 -3.27 16.79
CA LYS A 135 -2.31 -4.42 16.32
C LYS A 135 -3.21 -5.59 15.96
N TRP A 136 -2.81 -6.29 14.91
CA TRP A 136 -3.43 -7.52 14.46
C TRP A 136 -2.36 -8.60 14.26
N ASN A 137 -2.62 -9.80 14.72
CA ASN A 137 -1.77 -10.99 14.53
C ASN A 137 -2.64 -12.16 14.08
N SER A 138 -2.13 -12.92 13.16
CA SER A 138 -2.77 -14.18 12.76
C SER A 138 -2.51 -15.28 13.79
#